data_f365acdc941cc940fc26ca00c9616acf
#
_entry.id   f365acdc941cc940fc26ca00c9616acf
#
_cell.length_a   1.000
_cell.length_b   1.000
_cell.length_c   1.000
_cell.angle_alpha   90.00
_cell.angle_beta   90.00
_cell.angle_gamma   90.00
#
_symmetry.space_group_name_H-M   'P 1'
#
loop_
_entity.id
_entity.type
_entity.pdbx_description
1 polymer ?
#
loop_
_entity_poly.entity_id
_entity_poly.type
_entity_poly.pdbx_seq_one_letter_code
_entity_poly.pdbx_strand_id
1 'polypeptide(L)'
;MAADTFRISRRRALSLAGVSAAAGVGAGVAAGRSAPDASAVPADPAALKYPFYGEHQAGITTPAQDRLHFAVFDVDDIPREELISLLQDWTIAAARMSQGGSAGEFAPDAGPYEAPPEDTGEAMDLGPTGLTITFGFGPTLFTAADGTDRFGIADRRPRALVDLPRFSGDMLDERISGGDLCIQACADDPQVAVHAIRNLSRIAFGRASLRYSQLGFGRTSSTSTAQVTPRNLFGFKDGTANLKAEDPAAVDEHVWVADSDDQAWMAGGSYLVSRKIRMNIEPWDRTRLSEQERAIGRTKGHGAPLSGGDEFTAPDFSMPGSGGKPIIAEQAHVRLAHPDTNGGARMLRRGYNFVDGNDDLGRLNAGLFFLCFQRDPERSFIPVQTRLAGSDLLNEYTRHVGSAIFAVPGGAAEGSYVGARLFES
;
A
#
# COMPACT_ATOMS: atom_id res chain seq x y z
N MET A 1 -52.61 26.98 27.19
CA MET A 1 -52.54 26.91 25.74
C MET A 1 -51.29 26.12 25.37
N ALA A 2 -51.49 24.87 25.03
CA ALA A 2 -50.42 23.94 24.72
C ALA A 2 -50.16 23.99 23.21
N ALA A 3 -48.87 24.04 22.82
CA ALA A 3 -48.46 23.91 21.45
C ALA A 3 -47.92 22.47 21.22
N ASP A 4 -48.63 21.74 20.39
CA ASP A 4 -48.30 20.38 19.97
C ASP A 4 -47.11 20.40 19.00
N THR A 5 -46.08 19.65 19.36
CA THR A 5 -44.93 19.37 18.49
C THR A 5 -45.12 18.02 17.76
N PHE A 6 -45.36 18.10 16.48
CA PHE A 6 -45.49 16.95 15.57
C PHE A 6 -44.12 16.24 15.42
N ARG A 7 -44.01 15.02 15.89
CA ARG A 7 -42.88 14.11 15.60
C ARG A 7 -43.22 13.25 14.39
N ILE A 8 -42.54 13.46 13.27
CA ILE A 8 -42.62 12.60 12.08
C ILE A 8 -41.65 11.42 12.23
N SER A 9 -42.22 10.23 12.26
CA SER A 9 -41.49 8.97 12.31
C SER A 9 -40.94 8.58 10.92
N ARG A 10 -39.64 8.22 10.85
CA ARG A 10 -38.87 7.85 9.65
C ARG A 10 -39.23 6.47 9.02
N ARG A 11 -40.42 5.93 9.26
CA ARG A 11 -40.83 4.58 8.80
C ARG A 11 -41.90 4.54 7.71
N ARG A 12 -42.23 5.67 7.02
CA ARG A 12 -43.21 5.65 5.93
C ARG A 12 -42.80 6.48 4.72
N ALA A 13 -41.75 6.00 4.02
CA ALA A 13 -41.41 6.55 2.69
C ALA A 13 -40.74 5.47 1.81
N LEU A 14 -41.38 4.30 1.71
CA LEU A 14 -40.99 3.25 0.77
C LEU A 14 -42.26 2.46 0.38
N SER A 15 -43.10 3.06 -0.46
CA SER A 15 -44.03 2.34 -1.32
C SER A 15 -44.74 3.39 -2.19
N LEU A 16 -44.33 3.48 -3.46
CA LEU A 16 -45.15 3.89 -4.63
C LEU A 16 -44.21 4.26 -5.79
N ALA A 17 -43.88 3.28 -6.62
CA ALA A 17 -43.63 3.47 -8.05
C ALA A 17 -43.79 2.10 -8.72
N GLY A 18 -45.00 1.82 -9.11
CA GLY A 18 -45.38 0.68 -9.95
C GLY A 18 -45.64 1.17 -11.37
N VAL A 19 -45.08 0.41 -12.29
CA VAL A 19 -45.59 0.03 -13.62
C VAL A 19 -46.17 1.12 -14.55
N SER A 20 -45.48 1.30 -15.68
CA SER A 20 -46.12 1.51 -16.98
C SER A 20 -45.26 0.97 -18.11
N ALA A 21 -45.70 -0.13 -18.71
CA ALA A 21 -45.25 -0.65 -19.98
C ALA A 21 -45.99 0.03 -21.12
N ALA A 22 -45.31 0.46 -22.17
CA ALA A 22 -45.90 0.69 -23.48
C ALA A 22 -44.89 0.33 -24.59
N ALA A 23 -45.34 -0.52 -25.48
CA ALA A 23 -44.63 -1.04 -26.63
C ALA A 23 -44.49 0.00 -27.75
N GLY A 24 -43.36 -0.02 -28.44
CA GLY A 24 -43.14 0.69 -29.70
C GLY A 24 -42.14 -0.08 -30.57
N VAL A 25 -42.66 -0.70 -31.63
CA VAL A 25 -41.89 -1.41 -32.66
C VAL A 25 -41.27 -0.39 -33.62
N GLY A 26 -39.98 -0.48 -33.85
CA GLY A 26 -39.30 0.29 -34.87
C GLY A 26 -38.01 -0.44 -35.30
N ALA A 27 -38.04 -1.10 -36.44
CA ALA A 27 -36.88 -1.77 -37.05
C ALA A 27 -35.88 -0.74 -37.60
N GLY A 28 -34.62 -0.85 -37.23
CA GLY A 28 -33.51 -0.11 -37.78
C GLY A 28 -32.24 -0.95 -37.70
N VAL A 29 -31.81 -1.48 -38.83
CA VAL A 29 -30.53 -2.17 -39.03
C VAL A 29 -29.40 -1.17 -38.92
N ALA A 30 -28.49 -1.34 -37.97
CA ALA A 30 -27.21 -0.69 -37.95
C ALA A 30 -26.11 -1.65 -37.51
N ALA A 31 -25.06 -1.68 -38.33
CA ALA A 31 -23.94 -2.57 -38.27
C ALA A 31 -23.15 -2.55 -36.96
N GLY A 32 -22.68 -3.71 -36.57
CA GLY A 32 -21.90 -3.93 -35.37
C GLY A 32 -20.57 -3.18 -35.32
N ARG A 33 -20.36 -2.57 -34.18
CA ARG A 33 -19.04 -2.40 -33.57
C ARG A 33 -19.12 -3.00 -32.19
N SER A 34 -18.50 -4.14 -31.99
CA SER A 34 -18.27 -4.71 -30.69
C SER A 34 -17.43 -3.74 -29.87
N ALA A 35 -18.01 -3.11 -28.88
CA ALA A 35 -17.26 -2.47 -27.81
C ALA A 35 -16.51 -3.56 -27.04
N PRO A 36 -15.25 -3.34 -26.58
CA PRO A 36 -14.59 -4.29 -25.73
C PRO A 36 -15.38 -4.42 -24.42
N ASP A 37 -15.60 -5.66 -23.99
CA ASP A 37 -16.21 -6.00 -22.72
C ASP A 37 -15.51 -5.20 -21.60
N ALA A 38 -16.21 -4.24 -21.04
CA ALA A 38 -15.85 -3.68 -19.76
C ALA A 38 -15.98 -4.83 -18.76
N SER A 39 -14.87 -5.30 -18.22
CA SER A 39 -14.80 -6.33 -17.19
C SER A 39 -15.81 -5.98 -16.10
N ALA A 40 -16.90 -6.75 -16.00
CA ALA A 40 -17.93 -6.52 -15.01
C ALA A 40 -17.30 -6.57 -13.62
N VAL A 41 -17.35 -5.47 -12.88
CA VAL A 41 -17.07 -5.46 -11.45
C VAL A 41 -17.97 -6.51 -10.82
N PRO A 42 -17.45 -7.44 -10.00
CA PRO A 42 -18.28 -8.43 -9.34
C PRO A 42 -19.46 -7.76 -8.64
N ALA A 43 -20.65 -8.30 -8.77
CA ALA A 43 -21.85 -7.75 -8.13
C ALA A 43 -21.77 -7.78 -6.60
N ASP A 44 -20.87 -8.59 -6.05
CA ASP A 44 -20.56 -8.69 -4.63
C ASP A 44 -19.05 -8.37 -4.40
N PRO A 45 -18.71 -7.25 -3.76
CA PRO A 45 -17.33 -6.92 -3.40
C PRO A 45 -16.65 -7.98 -2.53
N ALA A 46 -17.40 -8.74 -1.74
CA ALA A 46 -16.87 -9.83 -0.92
C ALA A 46 -16.32 -10.97 -1.76
N ALA A 47 -16.78 -11.16 -3.00
CA ALA A 47 -16.32 -12.20 -3.91
C ALA A 47 -15.11 -11.80 -4.76
N LEU A 48 -14.59 -10.57 -4.62
CA LEU A 48 -13.43 -10.09 -5.39
C LEU A 48 -12.19 -10.92 -5.06
N LYS A 49 -11.52 -11.41 -6.10
CA LYS A 49 -10.29 -12.22 -5.99
C LYS A 49 -9.22 -11.69 -6.90
N TYR A 50 -7.96 -11.77 -6.45
CA TYR A 50 -6.79 -11.54 -7.27
C TYR A 50 -5.97 -12.83 -7.36
N PRO A 51 -5.38 -13.18 -8.53
CA PRO A 51 -4.46 -14.30 -8.64
C PRO A 51 -3.28 -14.10 -7.70
N PHE A 52 -2.89 -15.14 -6.98
CA PHE A 52 -1.69 -15.13 -6.15
C PHE A 52 -0.44 -15.45 -6.97
N TYR A 53 -0.53 -16.47 -7.84
CA TYR A 53 0.55 -16.88 -8.73
C TYR A 53 0.58 -16.01 -9.98
N GLY A 54 1.79 -15.72 -10.51
CA GLY A 54 1.99 -14.91 -11.71
C GLY A 54 3.42 -14.41 -11.84
N GLU A 55 3.67 -13.55 -12.82
CA GLU A 55 4.98 -12.93 -13.04
C GLU A 55 5.35 -11.96 -11.92
N HIS A 56 4.40 -11.21 -11.41
CA HIS A 56 4.55 -10.25 -10.33
C HIS A 56 3.72 -10.67 -9.12
N GLN A 57 4.16 -10.33 -7.93
CA GLN A 57 3.33 -10.50 -6.74
C GLN A 57 2.11 -9.57 -6.78
N ALA A 58 0.93 -10.09 -6.47
CA ALA A 58 -0.27 -9.29 -6.25
C ALA A 58 -0.07 -8.34 -5.05
N GLY A 59 -0.81 -7.21 -5.03
CA GLY A 59 -0.68 -6.21 -3.97
C GLY A 59 0.29 -5.08 -4.29
N ILE A 60 0.90 -5.04 -5.48
CA ILE A 60 1.75 -3.95 -5.94
C ILE A 60 0.95 -3.02 -6.87
N THR A 61 0.65 -3.47 -8.08
CA THR A 61 -0.12 -2.70 -9.08
C THR A 61 -1.62 -2.93 -9.03
N THR A 62 -2.09 -4.00 -8.38
CA THR A 62 -3.54 -4.24 -8.18
C THR A 62 -4.24 -3.00 -7.60
N PRO A 63 -5.51 -2.73 -7.96
CA PRO A 63 -6.28 -1.65 -7.36
C PRO A 63 -6.16 -1.67 -5.84
N ALA A 64 -5.76 -0.53 -5.24
CA ALA A 64 -5.48 -0.47 -3.81
C ALA A 64 -6.76 -0.70 -3.01
N GLN A 65 -6.78 -1.72 -2.17
CA GLN A 65 -7.86 -2.03 -1.24
C GLN A 65 -7.91 -1.01 -0.10
N ASP A 66 -9.02 -0.97 0.65
CA ASP A 66 -9.25 0.04 1.69
C ASP A 66 -8.47 -0.25 2.99
N ARG A 67 -8.07 -1.49 3.24
CA ARG A 67 -7.42 -1.94 4.48
C ARG A 67 -6.06 -2.54 4.23
N LEU A 68 -5.17 -2.31 5.19
CA LEU A 68 -3.82 -2.86 5.24
C LEU A 68 -3.57 -3.50 6.60
N HIS A 69 -2.92 -4.66 6.61
CA HIS A 69 -2.15 -5.13 7.75
C HIS A 69 -0.74 -5.45 7.25
N PHE A 70 0.21 -4.61 7.62
CA PHE A 70 1.63 -4.80 7.33
C PHE A 70 2.31 -5.43 8.53
N ALA A 71 3.11 -6.46 8.32
CA ALA A 71 3.84 -7.15 9.38
C ALA A 71 5.29 -7.36 8.98
N VAL A 72 6.20 -7.21 9.94
CA VAL A 72 7.64 -7.42 9.76
C VAL A 72 8.14 -8.43 10.77
N PHE A 73 8.99 -9.33 10.34
CA PHE A 73 9.51 -10.43 11.14
C PHE A 73 11.03 -10.42 11.17
N ASP A 74 11.57 -10.83 12.30
CA ASP A 74 12.97 -11.24 12.43
C ASP A 74 13.00 -12.77 12.38
N VAL A 75 13.85 -13.33 11.51
CA VAL A 75 14.04 -14.78 11.41
C VAL A 75 14.87 -15.25 12.58
N ASP A 76 14.39 -16.28 13.29
CA ASP A 76 15.05 -16.87 14.43
C ASP A 76 16.37 -17.57 14.00
N ASP A 77 17.15 -18.08 14.94
CA ASP A 77 18.37 -18.84 14.63
C ASP A 77 18.01 -20.25 14.14
N ILE A 78 17.70 -20.33 12.86
CA ILE A 78 17.28 -21.56 12.17
C ILE A 78 18.19 -21.87 10.98
N PRO A 79 18.29 -23.15 10.53
CA PRO A 79 19.00 -23.47 9.32
C PRO A 79 18.30 -22.98 8.05
N ARG A 80 19.05 -22.86 6.95
CA ARG A 80 18.55 -22.40 5.63
C ARG A 80 17.33 -23.20 5.15
N GLU A 81 17.31 -24.50 5.38
CA GLU A 81 16.23 -25.40 4.97
C GLU A 81 14.92 -25.09 5.68
N GLU A 82 14.99 -24.67 6.94
CA GLU A 82 13.81 -24.23 7.71
C GLU A 82 13.26 -22.88 7.22
N LEU A 83 14.15 -21.95 6.81
CA LEU A 83 13.71 -20.72 6.16
C LEU A 83 13.00 -21.00 4.82
N ILE A 84 13.54 -21.90 4.00
CA ILE A 84 12.91 -22.34 2.75
C ILE A 84 11.55 -22.97 3.04
N SER A 85 11.46 -23.87 4.03
CA SER A 85 10.21 -24.49 4.46
C SER A 85 9.18 -23.44 4.92
N LEU A 86 9.61 -22.44 5.68
CA LEU A 86 8.72 -21.33 6.08
C LEU A 86 8.13 -20.58 4.89
N LEU A 87 8.96 -20.25 3.88
CA LEU A 87 8.52 -19.56 2.68
C LEU A 87 7.56 -20.41 1.82
N GLN A 88 7.78 -21.73 1.80
CA GLN A 88 6.86 -22.68 1.14
C GLN A 88 5.50 -22.71 1.85
N ASP A 89 5.48 -22.87 3.18
CA ASP A 89 4.26 -22.90 3.99
C ASP A 89 3.50 -21.57 3.86
N TRP A 90 4.18 -20.43 3.94
CA TRP A 90 3.59 -19.12 3.73
C TRP A 90 2.98 -18.96 2.34
N THR A 91 3.69 -19.43 1.31
CA THR A 91 3.19 -19.37 -0.09
C THR A 91 1.90 -20.15 -0.24
N ILE A 92 1.85 -21.38 0.28
CA ILE A 92 0.67 -22.24 0.21
C ILE A 92 -0.51 -21.61 0.93
N ALA A 93 -0.30 -21.16 2.17
CA ALA A 93 -1.34 -20.53 2.97
C ALA A 93 -1.85 -19.22 2.34
N ALA A 94 -0.93 -18.37 1.85
CA ALA A 94 -1.28 -17.11 1.19
C ALA A 94 -2.08 -17.33 -0.09
N ALA A 95 -1.69 -18.32 -0.92
CA ALA A 95 -2.42 -18.66 -2.13
C ALA A 95 -3.86 -19.11 -1.83
N ARG A 96 -4.05 -19.93 -0.79
CA ARG A 96 -5.39 -20.38 -0.35
C ARG A 96 -6.23 -19.21 0.16
N MET A 97 -5.70 -18.42 1.09
CA MET A 97 -6.40 -17.28 1.69
C MET A 97 -6.79 -16.21 0.65
N SER A 98 -5.92 -15.92 -0.33
CA SER A 98 -6.23 -14.98 -1.43
C SER A 98 -7.41 -15.43 -2.29
N GLN A 99 -7.75 -16.71 -2.27
CA GLN A 99 -8.92 -17.27 -2.96
C GLN A 99 -10.13 -17.44 -2.02
N GLY A 100 -10.05 -16.98 -0.76
CA GLY A 100 -11.10 -17.11 0.25
C GLY A 100 -11.16 -18.50 0.88
N GLY A 101 -10.09 -19.28 0.74
CA GLY A 101 -9.94 -20.57 1.41
C GLY A 101 -9.29 -20.43 2.80
N SER A 102 -9.27 -21.55 3.53
CA SER A 102 -8.57 -21.70 4.80
C SER A 102 -7.05 -21.60 4.62
N ALA A 103 -6.34 -21.09 5.61
CA ALA A 103 -4.86 -21.09 5.63
C ALA A 103 -4.27 -22.51 5.62
N GLY A 104 -4.94 -23.46 6.29
CA GLY A 104 -4.56 -24.88 6.33
C GLY A 104 -5.33 -25.74 5.32
N GLU A 105 -5.17 -27.06 5.43
CA GLU A 105 -5.90 -28.04 4.60
C GLU A 105 -7.38 -28.13 5.00
N PHE A 106 -7.64 -28.01 6.31
CA PHE A 106 -8.97 -28.10 6.88
C PHE A 106 -9.58 -26.73 7.11
N ALA A 107 -10.90 -26.62 7.00
CA ALA A 107 -11.63 -25.47 7.48
C ALA A 107 -11.43 -25.31 9.01
N PRO A 108 -11.61 -24.10 9.59
CA PRO A 108 -11.34 -23.84 11.01
C PRO A 108 -12.15 -24.73 11.98
N ASP A 109 -13.30 -25.25 11.54
CA ASP A 109 -14.22 -26.13 12.28
C ASP A 109 -14.15 -27.60 11.84
N ALA A 110 -13.23 -27.92 10.91
CA ALA A 110 -12.98 -29.28 10.42
C ALA A 110 -11.60 -29.77 10.92
N GLY A 111 -11.32 -31.04 10.66
CA GLY A 111 -10.07 -31.67 11.12
C GLY A 111 -10.23 -32.41 12.46
N PRO A 112 -9.13 -32.90 13.04
CA PRO A 112 -9.18 -33.64 14.30
C PRO A 112 -9.64 -32.78 15.46
N TYR A 113 -10.74 -33.11 16.11
CA TYR A 113 -11.37 -32.29 17.17
C TYR A 113 -10.44 -32.01 18.37
N GLU A 114 -9.55 -32.92 18.70
CA GLU A 114 -8.58 -32.79 19.80
C GLU A 114 -7.26 -32.10 19.40
N ALA A 115 -7.12 -31.67 18.12
CA ALA A 115 -5.96 -30.90 17.66
C ALA A 115 -6.30 -29.43 17.49
N PRO A 116 -5.32 -28.51 17.65
CA PRO A 116 -5.53 -27.12 17.31
C PRO A 116 -5.93 -26.98 15.83
N PRO A 117 -6.93 -26.14 15.48
CA PRO A 117 -7.29 -25.88 14.09
C PRO A 117 -6.11 -25.34 13.28
N GLU A 118 -6.04 -25.70 12.00
CA GLU A 118 -5.00 -25.19 11.09
C GLU A 118 -5.24 -23.76 10.64
N ASP A 119 -6.44 -23.24 10.86
CA ASP A 119 -6.85 -21.87 10.56
C ASP A 119 -7.47 -21.24 11.81
N THR A 120 -7.29 -19.94 12.00
CA THR A 120 -7.74 -19.21 13.19
C THR A 120 -9.23 -18.83 13.14
N GLY A 121 -9.89 -18.95 11.99
CA GLY A 121 -11.35 -18.94 11.81
C GLY A 121 -12.02 -17.58 11.81
N GLU A 122 -11.34 -16.47 12.11
CA GLU A 122 -11.98 -15.15 12.24
C GLU A 122 -12.51 -14.58 10.92
N ALA A 123 -12.07 -15.12 9.77
CA ALA A 123 -12.57 -14.72 8.45
C ALA A 123 -13.58 -15.71 7.87
N MET A 124 -14.09 -16.67 8.64
CA MET A 124 -15.18 -17.53 8.21
C MET A 124 -16.36 -16.67 7.72
N ASP A 125 -16.96 -17.04 6.60
CA ASP A 125 -18.11 -16.38 5.98
C ASP A 125 -17.87 -14.98 5.40
N LEU A 126 -16.63 -14.43 5.44
CA LEU A 126 -16.34 -13.11 4.92
C LEU A 126 -15.95 -13.07 3.43
N GLY A 127 -15.60 -14.19 2.84
CA GLY A 127 -15.05 -14.24 1.48
C GLY A 127 -13.66 -13.58 1.37
N PRO A 128 -13.04 -13.57 0.19
CA PRO A 128 -11.69 -13.06 -0.02
C PRO A 128 -11.57 -11.54 -0.01
N THR A 129 -12.63 -10.77 -0.27
CA THR A 129 -12.70 -9.31 -0.25
C THR A 129 -11.50 -8.63 -0.94
N GLY A 130 -11.02 -9.21 -2.05
CA GLY A 130 -9.87 -8.73 -2.80
C GLY A 130 -8.54 -8.89 -2.06
N LEU A 131 -8.39 -9.85 -1.16
CA LEU A 131 -7.15 -10.08 -0.41
C LEU A 131 -5.96 -10.27 -1.35
N THR A 132 -4.91 -9.48 -1.13
CA THR A 132 -3.58 -9.66 -1.70
C THR A 132 -2.56 -9.79 -0.59
N ILE A 133 -1.59 -10.69 -0.77
CA ILE A 133 -0.51 -10.93 0.17
C ILE A 133 0.81 -10.81 -0.60
N THR A 134 1.66 -9.87 -0.21
CA THR A 134 2.95 -9.58 -0.83
C THR A 134 4.06 -9.81 0.18
N PHE A 135 5.12 -10.52 -0.22
CA PHE A 135 6.28 -10.84 0.62
C PHE A 135 7.49 -10.03 0.19
N GLY A 136 8.32 -9.62 1.15
CA GLY A 136 9.58 -8.93 0.88
C GLY A 136 10.69 -9.35 1.85
N PHE A 137 11.94 -9.22 1.40
CA PHE A 137 13.16 -9.63 2.08
C PHE A 137 14.00 -8.40 2.43
N GLY A 138 14.26 -8.19 3.72
CA GLY A 138 15.04 -7.07 4.23
C GLY A 138 16.56 -7.30 4.10
N PRO A 139 17.35 -6.22 4.20
CA PRO A 139 18.82 -6.32 4.10
C PRO A 139 19.44 -7.29 5.12
N THR A 140 18.88 -7.36 6.33
CA THR A 140 19.40 -8.18 7.43
C THR A 140 19.17 -9.68 7.23
N LEU A 141 18.29 -10.08 6.31
CA LEU A 141 18.15 -11.48 5.89
C LEU A 141 19.43 -11.98 5.18
N PHE A 142 20.04 -11.11 4.36
CA PHE A 142 21.25 -11.44 3.58
C PHE A 142 22.51 -11.38 4.43
N THR A 143 22.60 -10.36 5.27
CA THR A 143 23.74 -10.17 6.16
C THR A 143 23.23 -9.59 7.46
N ALA A 144 23.36 -10.33 8.55
CA ALA A 144 22.97 -9.90 9.88
C ALA A 144 23.76 -8.64 10.32
N ALA A 145 23.30 -7.94 11.34
CA ALA A 145 23.93 -6.70 11.80
C ALA A 145 25.38 -6.86 12.26
N ASP A 146 25.78 -8.07 12.66
CA ASP A 146 27.15 -8.43 13.03
C ASP A 146 28.01 -8.84 11.82
N GLY A 147 27.49 -8.80 10.60
CA GLY A 147 28.15 -9.20 9.37
C GLY A 147 28.03 -10.68 9.01
N THR A 148 27.32 -11.48 9.79
CA THR A 148 27.16 -12.92 9.55
C THR A 148 26.22 -13.19 8.38
N ASP A 149 26.63 -14.08 7.47
CA ASP A 149 25.75 -14.71 6.46
C ASP A 149 25.10 -15.95 7.06
N ARG A 150 23.90 -15.80 7.60
CA ARG A 150 23.19 -16.90 8.29
C ARG A 150 22.70 -18.00 7.34
N PHE A 151 22.46 -17.66 6.08
CA PHE A 151 21.75 -18.54 5.14
C PHE A 151 22.56 -18.84 3.86
N GLY A 152 23.80 -18.37 3.76
CA GLY A 152 24.63 -18.55 2.56
C GLY A 152 24.06 -17.82 1.35
N ILE A 153 23.52 -16.59 1.55
CA ILE A 153 22.91 -15.76 0.51
C ILE A 153 23.42 -14.32 0.48
N ALA A 154 24.49 -14.00 1.22
CA ALA A 154 25.02 -12.63 1.28
C ALA A 154 25.44 -12.11 -0.11
N ASP A 155 26.02 -12.95 -0.95
CA ASP A 155 26.40 -12.65 -2.34
C ASP A 155 25.20 -12.48 -3.28
N ARG A 156 24.01 -12.90 -2.86
CA ARG A 156 22.76 -12.76 -3.58
C ARG A 156 22.01 -11.46 -3.23
N ARG A 157 22.52 -10.66 -2.26
CA ARG A 157 21.94 -9.36 -1.92
C ARG A 157 22.00 -8.42 -3.13
N PRO A 158 20.84 -7.91 -3.62
CA PRO A 158 20.84 -6.95 -4.72
C PRO A 158 21.51 -5.64 -4.31
N ARG A 159 22.26 -5.00 -5.22
CA ARG A 159 22.91 -3.70 -4.95
C ARG A 159 21.91 -2.61 -4.60
N ALA A 160 20.74 -2.62 -5.23
CA ALA A 160 19.67 -1.66 -4.97
C ALA A 160 18.96 -1.88 -3.61
N LEU A 161 19.16 -3.02 -2.95
CA LEU A 161 18.72 -3.25 -1.56
C LEU A 161 19.72 -2.62 -0.58
N VAL A 162 19.80 -1.29 -0.62
CA VAL A 162 20.71 -0.52 0.25
C VAL A 162 20.12 -0.35 1.65
N ASP A 163 20.97 -0.08 2.63
CA ASP A 163 20.50 0.43 3.91
C ASP A 163 20.07 1.88 3.72
N LEU A 164 18.81 2.20 4.02
CA LEU A 164 18.29 3.55 3.84
C LEU A 164 19.07 4.54 4.73
N PRO A 165 19.53 5.67 4.18
CA PRO A 165 20.21 6.69 4.98
C PRO A 165 19.24 7.29 6.00
N ARG A 166 19.79 7.83 7.10
CA ARG A 166 19.02 8.70 7.98
C ARG A 166 18.81 10.04 7.28
N PHE A 167 17.54 10.42 7.14
CA PHE A 167 17.19 11.72 6.56
C PHE A 167 17.11 12.79 7.65
N SER A 168 17.29 14.06 7.27
CA SER A 168 17.13 15.18 8.20
C SER A 168 15.74 15.18 8.84
N GLY A 169 15.65 15.33 10.15
CA GLY A 169 14.38 15.31 10.90
C GLY A 169 13.82 13.93 11.21
N ASP A 170 14.50 12.83 10.82
CA ASP A 170 14.13 11.49 11.22
C ASP A 170 14.22 11.30 12.75
N MET A 171 13.17 10.72 13.34
CA MET A 171 13.09 10.32 14.75
C MET A 171 12.76 8.83 14.84
N LEU A 172 13.56 8.00 14.16
CA LEU A 172 13.29 6.59 13.99
C LEU A 172 13.38 5.83 15.30
N ASP A 173 12.35 5.01 15.56
CA ASP A 173 12.34 3.98 16.60
C ASP A 173 12.78 2.66 15.96
N GLU A 174 13.87 2.08 16.47
CA GLU A 174 14.44 0.83 15.96
C GLU A 174 13.48 -0.36 16.11
N ARG A 175 12.56 -0.30 17.09
CA ARG A 175 11.56 -1.36 17.32
C ARG A 175 10.54 -1.46 16.20
N ILE A 176 10.32 -0.38 15.45
CA ILE A 176 9.38 -0.30 14.32
C ILE A 176 10.11 0.07 13.01
N SER A 177 11.36 -0.37 12.89
CA SER A 177 12.23 -0.13 11.73
C SER A 177 12.99 -1.40 11.34
N GLY A 178 13.36 -1.53 10.06
CA GLY A 178 14.10 -2.69 9.54
C GLY A 178 13.32 -4.00 9.64
N GLY A 179 14.03 -5.11 9.71
CA GLY A 179 13.55 -6.49 9.83
C GLY A 179 13.96 -7.37 8.66
N ASP A 180 13.89 -8.70 8.84
CA ASP A 180 14.37 -9.69 7.87
C ASP A 180 13.33 -9.99 6.78
N LEU A 181 12.06 -10.13 7.16
CA LEU A 181 10.96 -10.44 6.24
C LEU A 181 9.81 -9.46 6.46
N CYS A 182 9.07 -9.12 5.39
CA CYS A 182 7.82 -8.40 5.54
C CYS A 182 6.68 -9.08 4.79
N ILE A 183 5.47 -8.86 5.29
CA ILE A 183 4.22 -9.26 4.66
C ILE A 183 3.31 -8.03 4.57
N GLN A 184 2.84 -7.72 3.35
CA GLN A 184 1.79 -6.74 3.12
C GLN A 184 0.50 -7.48 2.79
N ALA A 185 -0.46 -7.50 3.71
CA ALA A 185 -1.80 -8.01 3.46
C ALA A 185 -2.77 -6.84 3.27
N CYS A 186 -3.40 -6.77 2.09
CA CYS A 186 -4.40 -5.75 1.77
C CYS A 186 -5.71 -6.41 1.40
N ALA A 187 -6.83 -5.91 1.93
CA ALA A 187 -8.19 -6.37 1.63
C ALA A 187 -9.18 -5.21 1.76
N ASP A 188 -10.41 -5.35 1.27
CA ASP A 188 -11.46 -4.35 1.52
C ASP A 188 -12.17 -4.57 2.87
N ASP A 189 -11.98 -5.74 3.50
CA ASP A 189 -12.39 -6.02 4.88
C ASP A 189 -11.19 -6.06 5.82
N PRO A 190 -11.20 -5.33 6.96
CA PRO A 190 -10.08 -5.31 7.89
C PRO A 190 -9.85 -6.66 8.58
N GLN A 191 -10.91 -7.44 8.81
CA GLN A 191 -10.79 -8.73 9.50
C GLN A 191 -10.11 -9.77 8.62
N VAL A 192 -10.34 -9.73 7.29
CA VAL A 192 -9.65 -10.58 6.32
C VAL A 192 -8.15 -10.26 6.27
N ALA A 193 -7.75 -8.97 6.30
CA ALA A 193 -6.33 -8.59 6.37
C ALA A 193 -5.68 -9.05 7.69
N VAL A 194 -6.39 -8.93 8.82
CA VAL A 194 -5.91 -9.41 10.14
C VAL A 194 -5.78 -10.92 10.17
N HIS A 195 -6.77 -11.64 9.63
CA HIS A 195 -6.76 -13.09 9.49
C HIS A 195 -5.52 -13.58 8.74
N ALA A 196 -5.21 -12.95 7.60
CA ALA A 196 -4.04 -13.32 6.82
C ALA A 196 -2.74 -13.21 7.63
N ILE A 197 -2.48 -12.06 8.28
CA ILE A 197 -1.27 -11.86 9.08
C ILE A 197 -1.24 -12.77 10.30
N ARG A 198 -2.37 -12.99 10.97
CA ARG A 198 -2.45 -13.84 12.15
C ARG A 198 -2.11 -15.29 11.83
N ASN A 199 -2.63 -15.84 10.72
CA ASN A 199 -2.30 -17.19 10.29
C ASN A 199 -0.85 -17.32 9.85
N LEU A 200 -0.32 -16.38 9.07
CA LEU A 200 1.08 -16.40 8.64
C LEU A 200 2.04 -16.24 9.83
N SER A 201 1.69 -15.42 10.84
CA SER A 201 2.46 -15.33 12.09
C SER A 201 2.46 -16.66 12.87
N ARG A 202 1.31 -17.35 12.90
CA ARG A 202 1.21 -18.65 13.55
C ARG A 202 2.05 -19.71 12.84
N ILE A 203 2.04 -19.73 11.51
CA ILE A 203 2.87 -20.64 10.69
C ILE A 203 4.36 -20.34 10.94
N ALA A 204 4.73 -19.10 11.19
CA ALA A 204 6.12 -18.70 11.47
C ALA A 204 6.63 -19.10 12.86
N PHE A 205 5.77 -19.52 13.78
CA PHE A 205 6.15 -19.80 15.16
C PHE A 205 7.33 -20.79 15.26
N GLY A 206 8.38 -20.36 16.00
CA GLY A 206 9.63 -21.13 16.14
C GLY A 206 10.58 -21.03 14.96
N ARG A 207 10.24 -20.25 13.91
CA ARG A 207 11.08 -19.99 12.73
C ARG A 207 11.31 -18.50 12.48
N ALA A 208 10.32 -17.66 12.80
CA ALA A 208 10.44 -16.20 12.77
C ALA A 208 9.50 -15.57 13.79
N SER A 209 9.93 -14.46 14.36
CA SER A 209 9.22 -13.71 15.38
C SER A 209 8.71 -12.38 14.83
N LEU A 210 7.48 -12.00 15.16
CA LEU A 210 6.91 -10.71 14.76
C LEU A 210 7.69 -9.57 15.43
N ARG A 211 8.38 -8.75 14.63
CA ARG A 211 9.08 -7.57 15.10
C ARG A 211 8.13 -6.39 15.34
N TYR A 212 7.30 -6.06 14.35
CA TYR A 212 6.23 -5.08 14.48
C TYR A 212 5.16 -5.30 13.42
N SER A 213 3.99 -4.73 13.65
CA SER A 213 2.95 -4.65 12.64
C SER A 213 2.29 -3.27 12.62
N GLN A 214 1.62 -2.97 11.50
CA GLN A 214 0.88 -1.72 11.31
C GLN A 214 -0.44 -2.00 10.62
N LEU A 215 -1.53 -1.63 11.27
CA LEU A 215 -2.84 -1.56 10.64
C LEU A 215 -3.00 -0.23 9.91
N GLY A 216 -3.57 -0.28 8.72
CA GLY A 216 -3.86 0.88 7.90
C GLY A 216 -5.27 0.87 7.35
N PHE A 217 -5.82 2.06 7.08
CA PHE A 217 -7.15 2.25 6.50
C PHE A 217 -7.17 3.41 5.54
N GLY A 218 -8.22 3.45 4.68
CA GLY A 218 -8.45 4.56 3.78
C GLY A 218 -7.20 4.83 2.96
N ARG A 219 -6.95 4.04 1.92
CA ARG A 219 -5.79 4.22 1.04
C ARG A 219 -5.48 5.69 0.78
N THR A 220 -4.22 6.09 0.77
CA THR A 220 -3.78 7.45 0.46
C THR A 220 -3.27 7.59 -0.98
N SER A 221 -3.34 6.52 -1.77
CA SER A 221 -2.99 6.52 -3.19
C SER A 221 -3.88 5.54 -3.93
N SER A 222 -4.27 5.88 -5.15
CA SER A 222 -4.93 4.95 -6.07
C SER A 222 -3.89 4.40 -7.05
N THR A 223 -3.93 3.10 -7.30
CA THR A 223 -3.05 2.39 -8.25
C THR A 223 -3.74 2.07 -9.57
N SER A 224 -5.03 2.41 -9.70
CA SER A 224 -5.83 2.29 -10.92
C SER A 224 -6.51 3.60 -11.26
N THR A 225 -6.71 3.86 -12.55
CA THR A 225 -7.45 5.02 -13.07
C THR A 225 -8.94 4.97 -12.73
N ALA A 226 -9.47 3.76 -12.47
CA ALA A 226 -10.86 3.57 -12.04
C ALA A 226 -11.11 4.02 -10.58
N GLN A 227 -10.04 4.23 -9.80
CA GLN A 227 -10.14 4.64 -8.40
C GLN A 227 -10.08 6.16 -8.26
N VAL A 228 -11.02 6.74 -7.52
CA VAL A 228 -10.98 8.16 -7.12
C VAL A 228 -9.75 8.43 -6.26
N THR A 229 -9.10 9.58 -6.46
CA THR A 229 -7.98 10.02 -5.63
C THR A 229 -8.43 10.22 -4.18
N PRO A 230 -7.86 9.48 -3.23
CA PRO A 230 -8.23 9.56 -1.82
C PRO A 230 -7.66 10.80 -1.14
N ARG A 231 -7.96 10.95 0.15
CA ARG A 231 -7.39 12.00 1.00
C ARG A 231 -6.60 11.38 2.14
N ASN A 232 -5.49 12.02 2.50
CA ASN A 232 -4.76 11.72 3.72
C ASN A 232 -5.37 12.43 4.94
N LEU A 233 -4.83 12.23 6.14
CA LEU A 233 -5.36 12.82 7.37
C LEU A 233 -5.17 14.35 7.47
N PHE A 234 -4.37 14.98 6.61
CA PHE A 234 -4.36 16.43 6.46
C PHE A 234 -5.53 16.97 5.62
N GLY A 235 -6.36 16.07 5.08
CA GLY A 235 -7.54 16.40 4.30
C GLY A 235 -7.27 16.73 2.83
N PHE A 236 -6.02 16.63 2.37
CA PHE A 236 -5.65 16.86 0.97
C PHE A 236 -5.76 15.59 0.13
N LYS A 237 -6.09 15.76 -1.15
CA LYS A 237 -5.98 14.67 -2.13
C LYS A 237 -4.52 14.21 -2.22
N ASP A 238 -4.32 12.90 -2.12
CA ASP A 238 -3.01 12.27 -2.14
C ASP A 238 -2.95 11.22 -3.24
N GLY A 239 -1.83 11.12 -3.93
CA GLY A 239 -1.69 10.17 -5.03
C GLY A 239 -2.19 10.65 -6.39
N THR A 240 -2.52 11.93 -6.60
CA THR A 240 -2.93 12.48 -7.90
C THR A 240 -1.94 12.14 -9.02
N ALA A 241 -0.63 12.27 -8.77
CA ALA A 241 0.45 11.96 -9.71
C ALA A 241 1.04 10.55 -9.52
N ASN A 242 0.30 9.63 -8.88
CA ASN A 242 0.77 8.27 -8.70
C ASN A 242 0.83 7.49 -10.02
N LEU A 243 1.75 6.54 -10.13
CA LEU A 243 1.77 5.56 -11.22
C LEU A 243 0.48 4.74 -11.20
N LYS A 244 -0.01 4.36 -12.38
CA LYS A 244 -1.23 3.59 -12.57
C LYS A 244 -0.92 2.29 -13.30
N ALA A 245 -1.60 1.21 -12.92
CA ALA A 245 -1.44 -0.10 -13.54
C ALA A 245 -1.78 -0.09 -15.05
N GLU A 246 -2.63 0.84 -15.48
CA GLU A 246 -3.04 1.02 -16.86
C GLU A 246 -1.98 1.73 -17.74
N ASP A 247 -0.85 2.15 -17.17
CA ASP A 247 0.32 2.65 -17.90
C ASP A 247 1.49 1.64 -17.75
N PRO A 248 1.45 0.53 -18.50
CA PRO A 248 2.45 -0.54 -18.36
C PRO A 248 3.86 -0.05 -18.66
N ALA A 249 4.04 0.87 -19.60
CA ALA A 249 5.36 1.39 -19.92
C ALA A 249 6.00 2.14 -18.75
N ALA A 250 5.23 2.98 -18.04
CA ALA A 250 5.73 3.66 -16.84
C ALA A 250 5.93 2.71 -15.65
N VAL A 251 5.09 1.67 -15.54
CA VAL A 251 5.25 0.63 -14.52
C VAL A 251 6.52 -0.19 -14.77
N ASP A 252 6.76 -0.61 -16.01
CA ASP A 252 7.97 -1.36 -16.40
C ASP A 252 9.25 -0.52 -16.20
N GLU A 253 9.21 0.76 -16.50
CA GLU A 253 10.36 1.65 -16.34
C GLU A 253 10.70 1.90 -14.87
N HIS A 254 9.67 2.09 -14.02
CA HIS A 254 9.88 2.65 -12.69
C HIS A 254 9.62 1.68 -11.53
N VAL A 255 8.91 0.57 -11.75
CA VAL A 255 8.48 -0.36 -10.67
C VAL A 255 9.17 -1.71 -10.77
N TRP A 256 9.14 -2.35 -11.95
CA TRP A 256 9.62 -3.71 -12.09
C TRP A 256 11.13 -3.80 -12.32
N VAL A 257 11.78 -4.69 -11.58
CA VAL A 257 13.19 -5.06 -11.80
C VAL A 257 13.27 -5.90 -13.07
N ALA A 258 14.15 -5.51 -14.01
CA ALA A 258 14.38 -6.25 -15.24
C ALA A 258 15.39 -7.40 -15.04
N ASP A 259 15.36 -8.38 -15.96
CA ASP A 259 16.34 -9.49 -15.99
C ASP A 259 17.79 -9.00 -16.13
N SER A 260 18.00 -7.84 -16.77
CA SER A 260 19.30 -7.21 -16.99
C SER A 260 19.80 -6.40 -15.81
N ASP A 261 18.97 -6.20 -14.78
CA ASP A 261 19.38 -5.52 -13.56
C ASP A 261 20.30 -6.45 -12.74
N ASP A 262 20.67 -6.10 -11.56
CA ASP A 262 21.74 -6.74 -10.81
C ASP A 262 21.57 -8.27 -10.58
N GLN A 263 20.51 -8.66 -9.85
CA GLN A 263 20.30 -10.05 -9.42
C GLN A 263 19.12 -10.69 -10.20
N ALA A 264 19.39 -11.73 -10.94
CA ALA A 264 18.38 -12.42 -11.77
C ALA A 264 17.16 -12.94 -10.99
N TRP A 265 17.33 -13.29 -9.70
CA TRP A 265 16.22 -13.74 -8.86
C TRP A 265 15.18 -12.64 -8.57
N MET A 266 15.57 -11.36 -8.74
CA MET A 266 14.71 -10.20 -8.58
C MET A 266 13.87 -9.86 -9.83
N ALA A 267 14.12 -10.49 -10.96
CA ALA A 267 13.39 -10.21 -12.20
C ALA A 267 11.88 -10.32 -12.01
N GLY A 268 11.14 -9.31 -12.49
CA GLY A 268 9.69 -9.17 -12.26
C GLY A 268 9.32 -8.73 -10.85
N GLY A 269 10.28 -8.53 -9.97
CA GLY A 269 10.11 -8.01 -8.61
C GLY A 269 10.17 -6.49 -8.51
N SER A 270 10.27 -5.98 -7.30
CA SER A 270 10.34 -4.54 -6.99
C SER A 270 11.07 -4.31 -5.66
N TYR A 271 11.40 -3.07 -5.35
CA TYR A 271 11.86 -2.69 -4.00
C TYR A 271 10.78 -1.92 -3.29
N LEU A 272 10.39 -2.39 -2.11
CA LEU A 272 9.43 -1.74 -1.23
C LEU A 272 10.15 -0.91 -0.18
N VAL A 273 9.82 0.37 -0.10
CA VAL A 273 10.18 1.22 1.04
C VAL A 273 8.94 1.49 1.87
N SER A 274 9.04 1.30 3.19
CA SER A 274 8.02 1.67 4.15
C SER A 274 8.52 2.77 5.08
N ARG A 275 7.66 3.78 5.34
CA ARG A 275 7.92 4.87 6.29
C ARG A 275 6.69 5.09 7.14
N LYS A 276 6.83 4.97 8.47
CA LYS A 276 5.77 5.40 9.39
C LYS A 276 5.94 6.89 9.66
N ILE A 277 5.01 7.69 9.16
CA ILE A 277 5.04 9.15 9.22
C ILE A 277 3.95 9.60 10.19
N ARG A 278 4.32 9.97 11.40
CA ARG A 278 3.41 10.58 12.36
C ARG A 278 3.07 12.00 11.91
N MET A 279 1.79 12.34 11.92
CA MET A 279 1.25 13.65 11.59
C MET A 279 0.85 14.40 12.86
N ASN A 280 1.28 15.66 12.98
CA ASN A 280 0.88 16.55 14.07
C ASN A 280 -0.48 17.17 13.72
N ILE A 281 -1.56 16.41 13.95
CA ILE A 281 -2.92 16.77 13.49
C ILE A 281 -3.41 18.05 14.16
N GLU A 282 -3.26 18.18 15.48
CA GLU A 282 -3.80 19.33 16.22
C GLU A 282 -3.15 20.68 15.84
N PRO A 283 -1.83 20.80 15.62
CA PRO A 283 -1.23 21.99 15.04
C PRO A 283 -1.72 22.25 13.62
N TRP A 284 -1.80 21.22 12.76
CA TRP A 284 -2.29 21.34 11.39
C TRP A 284 -3.71 21.89 11.32
N ASP A 285 -4.63 21.41 12.16
CA ASP A 285 -6.03 21.82 12.19
C ASP A 285 -6.22 23.29 12.58
N ARG A 286 -5.24 23.87 13.29
CA ARG A 286 -5.21 25.29 13.68
C ARG A 286 -4.54 26.18 12.64
N THR A 287 -3.87 25.58 11.65
CA THR A 287 -3.17 26.31 10.59
C THR A 287 -4.15 26.88 9.59
N ARG A 288 -3.93 28.10 9.13
CA ARG A 288 -4.79 28.77 8.14
C ARG A 288 -4.84 27.97 6.84
N LEU A 289 -6.01 27.93 6.19
CA LEU A 289 -6.18 27.23 4.91
C LEU A 289 -5.14 27.68 3.86
N SER A 290 -4.88 28.98 3.75
CA SER A 290 -3.89 29.52 2.81
C SER A 290 -2.47 28.99 3.05
N GLU A 291 -2.12 28.71 4.31
CA GLU A 291 -0.82 28.14 4.66
C GLU A 291 -0.77 26.63 4.42
N GLN A 292 -1.85 25.92 4.74
CA GLN A 292 -2.02 24.51 4.39
C GLN A 292 -1.85 24.29 2.88
N GLU A 293 -2.57 25.08 2.06
CA GLU A 293 -2.49 25.02 0.60
C GLU A 293 -1.12 25.39 0.07
N ARG A 294 -0.48 26.41 0.68
CA ARG A 294 0.90 26.82 0.35
C ARG A 294 1.91 25.71 0.66
N ALA A 295 1.77 25.02 1.80
CA ALA A 295 2.68 23.95 2.19
C ALA A 295 2.56 22.74 1.24
N ILE A 296 1.37 22.40 0.83
CA ILE A 296 1.12 21.31 -0.13
C ILE A 296 1.45 21.75 -1.57
N GLY A 297 1.06 22.97 -1.99
CA GLY A 297 1.15 23.48 -3.35
C GLY A 297 -0.11 23.23 -4.19
N ARG A 298 -1.20 22.74 -3.57
CA ARG A 298 -2.50 22.45 -4.19
C ARG A 298 -3.64 22.97 -3.34
N THR A 299 -4.80 23.21 -3.96
CA THR A 299 -6.05 23.55 -3.26
C THR A 299 -6.59 22.37 -2.46
N LYS A 300 -7.04 22.60 -1.24
CA LYS A 300 -7.59 21.55 -0.36
C LYS A 300 -8.91 20.97 -0.90
N GLY A 301 -9.74 21.82 -1.45
CA GLY A 301 -11.07 21.43 -1.93
C GLY A 301 -11.02 20.50 -3.14
N HIS A 302 -10.40 20.95 -4.22
CA HIS A 302 -10.40 20.24 -5.51
C HIS A 302 -9.10 19.50 -5.82
N GLY A 303 -8.00 19.80 -5.12
CA GLY A 303 -6.69 19.20 -5.39
C GLY A 303 -6.01 19.78 -6.62
N ALA A 304 -6.53 20.87 -7.20
CA ALA A 304 -5.89 21.59 -8.30
C ALA A 304 -4.56 22.20 -7.83
N PRO A 305 -3.51 22.27 -8.68
CA PRO A 305 -2.31 23.03 -8.35
C PRO A 305 -2.63 24.51 -8.12
N LEU A 306 -1.87 25.20 -7.27
CA LEU A 306 -2.08 26.62 -7.03
C LEU A 306 -1.87 27.49 -8.27
N SER A 307 -1.24 26.96 -9.31
CA SER A 307 -1.12 27.57 -10.64
C SER A 307 -2.42 27.52 -11.47
N GLY A 308 -3.51 26.89 -10.95
CA GLY A 308 -4.83 26.86 -11.58
C GLY A 308 -5.16 25.54 -12.27
N GLY A 309 -6.35 25.48 -12.86
CA GLY A 309 -6.88 24.29 -13.51
C GLY A 309 -7.68 23.38 -12.58
N ASP A 310 -7.67 22.08 -12.84
CA ASP A 310 -8.32 21.02 -12.06
C ASP A 310 -7.28 20.10 -11.40
N GLU A 311 -7.73 19.03 -10.75
CA GLU A 311 -6.87 18.09 -10.01
C GLU A 311 -5.69 17.55 -10.84
N PHE A 312 -5.94 17.16 -12.08
CA PHE A 312 -4.95 16.51 -12.95
C PHE A 312 -4.19 17.47 -13.86
N THR A 313 -4.44 18.78 -13.73
CA THR A 313 -3.64 19.79 -14.43
C THR A 313 -2.19 19.75 -13.93
N ALA A 314 -1.23 19.76 -14.86
CA ALA A 314 0.18 19.84 -14.52
C ALA A 314 0.48 21.16 -13.78
N PRO A 315 1.22 21.14 -12.66
CA PRO A 315 1.59 22.35 -11.95
C PRO A 315 2.58 23.20 -12.77
N ASP A 316 2.31 24.49 -12.91
CA ASP A 316 3.29 25.45 -13.44
C ASP A 316 4.10 26.05 -12.29
N PHE A 317 5.33 25.58 -12.11
CA PHE A 317 6.23 26.04 -11.06
C PHE A 317 6.88 27.38 -11.36
N SER A 318 6.73 27.93 -12.56
CA SER A 318 7.27 29.22 -12.98
C SER A 318 6.24 30.35 -12.84
N MET A 319 4.95 30.04 -12.68
CA MET A 319 3.88 31.03 -12.60
C MET A 319 4.12 32.02 -11.45
N PRO A 320 4.18 33.34 -11.73
CA PRO A 320 4.42 34.34 -10.71
C PRO A 320 3.20 34.50 -9.80
N GLY A 321 3.48 34.62 -8.51
CA GLY A 321 2.52 35.00 -7.47
C GLY A 321 2.77 36.42 -6.95
N SER A 322 2.26 36.70 -5.78
CA SER A 322 2.42 38.01 -5.14
C SER A 322 3.89 38.27 -4.77
N GLY A 323 4.36 39.51 -5.02
CA GLY A 323 5.71 39.94 -4.65
C GLY A 323 6.85 39.33 -5.49
N GLY A 324 6.53 38.83 -6.70
CA GLY A 324 7.54 38.26 -7.62
C GLY A 324 8.03 36.87 -7.25
N LYS A 325 7.44 36.21 -6.24
CA LYS A 325 7.71 34.82 -5.88
C LYS A 325 6.79 33.89 -6.67
N PRO A 326 7.19 32.63 -6.97
CA PRO A 326 6.30 31.65 -7.58
C PRO A 326 5.02 31.44 -6.74
N ILE A 327 3.88 31.24 -7.40
CA ILE A 327 2.61 30.98 -6.71
C ILE A 327 2.64 29.63 -5.95
N ILE A 328 3.31 28.62 -6.53
CA ILE A 328 3.65 27.37 -5.84
C ILE A 328 5.03 27.59 -5.22
N ALA A 329 5.08 27.67 -3.89
CA ALA A 329 6.32 27.92 -3.16
C ALA A 329 7.43 26.94 -3.53
N GLU A 330 8.68 27.38 -3.48
CA GLU A 330 9.84 26.51 -3.78
C GLU A 330 9.92 25.32 -2.81
N GLN A 331 9.50 25.51 -1.57
CA GLN A 331 9.46 24.50 -0.51
C GLN A 331 8.10 23.77 -0.41
N ALA A 332 7.18 23.98 -1.38
CA ALA A 332 5.92 23.26 -1.40
C ALA A 332 6.14 21.77 -1.69
N HIS A 333 5.45 20.91 -0.95
CA HIS A 333 5.58 19.45 -1.04
C HIS A 333 5.50 18.94 -2.49
N VAL A 334 4.46 19.35 -3.22
CA VAL A 334 4.25 18.88 -4.61
C VAL A 334 5.39 19.28 -5.54
N ARG A 335 6.03 20.45 -5.32
CA ARG A 335 7.16 20.90 -6.14
C ARG A 335 8.42 20.11 -5.83
N LEU A 336 8.71 19.89 -4.55
CA LEU A 336 9.89 19.14 -4.12
C LEU A 336 9.83 17.66 -4.51
N ALA A 337 8.62 17.07 -4.51
CA ALA A 337 8.40 15.67 -4.87
C ALA A 337 8.20 15.45 -6.39
N HIS A 338 8.12 16.51 -7.20
CA HIS A 338 7.80 16.38 -8.62
C HIS A 338 8.95 15.72 -9.41
N PRO A 339 8.64 14.87 -10.43
CA PRO A 339 9.67 14.26 -11.27
C PRO A 339 10.61 15.27 -11.92
N ASP A 340 10.10 16.42 -12.39
CA ASP A 340 10.91 17.47 -13.04
C ASP A 340 12.00 18.06 -12.11
N THR A 341 11.76 18.03 -10.79
CA THR A 341 12.74 18.49 -9.80
C THR A 341 13.65 17.38 -9.29
N ASN A 342 13.38 16.13 -9.68
CA ASN A 342 14.09 14.93 -9.23
C ASN A 342 14.63 14.07 -10.38
N GLY A 343 14.98 14.68 -11.54
CA GLY A 343 15.58 13.96 -12.64
C GLY A 343 14.71 12.87 -13.27
N GLY A 344 13.38 13.02 -13.21
CA GLY A 344 12.42 12.06 -13.72
C GLY A 344 12.03 10.96 -12.71
N ALA A 345 12.53 11.01 -11.47
CA ALA A 345 12.25 9.99 -10.46
C ALA A 345 10.74 9.82 -10.20
N ARG A 346 10.27 8.59 -10.32
CA ARG A 346 8.88 8.18 -10.04
C ARG A 346 8.89 6.89 -9.22
N MET A 347 7.83 6.68 -8.46
CA MET A 347 7.58 5.48 -7.67
C MET A 347 6.08 5.22 -7.59
N LEU A 348 5.68 3.97 -7.46
CA LEU A 348 4.29 3.59 -7.24
C LEU A 348 4.01 3.63 -5.73
N ARG A 349 3.18 4.60 -5.30
CA ARG A 349 2.80 4.75 -3.89
C ARG A 349 1.54 3.95 -3.58
N ARG A 350 1.54 3.29 -2.43
CA ARG A 350 0.43 2.48 -1.92
C ARG A 350 0.28 2.65 -0.41
N GLY A 351 0.29 3.91 0.05
CA GLY A 351 0.22 4.25 1.47
C GLY A 351 -1.20 4.16 2.04
N TYR A 352 -1.27 4.14 3.38
CA TYR A 352 -2.50 4.07 4.17
C TYR A 352 -2.44 5.04 5.35
N ASN A 353 -3.60 5.54 5.77
CA ASN A 353 -3.70 6.25 7.03
C ASN A 353 -3.60 5.25 8.20
N PHE A 354 -3.12 5.72 9.36
CA PHE A 354 -3.20 4.98 10.61
C PHE A 354 -3.66 5.87 11.76
N VAL A 355 -4.27 5.25 12.77
CA VAL A 355 -4.57 5.86 14.09
C VAL A 355 -4.30 4.80 15.15
N ASP A 356 -3.24 4.99 15.91
CA ASP A 356 -2.75 4.05 16.94
C ASP A 356 -3.06 4.58 18.36
N GLY A 357 -4.23 5.17 18.54
CA GLY A 357 -4.65 5.74 19.81
C GLY A 357 -4.08 7.14 20.04
N ASN A 358 -3.69 7.42 21.27
CA ASN A 358 -3.22 8.72 21.71
C ASN A 358 -1.80 8.61 22.29
N ASP A 359 -1.05 9.73 22.24
CA ASP A 359 0.21 9.84 22.96
C ASP A 359 0.00 10.22 24.44
N ASP A 360 1.09 10.26 25.21
CA ASP A 360 1.07 10.59 26.64
C ASP A 360 0.54 12.01 26.96
N LEU A 361 0.44 12.87 25.95
CA LEU A 361 -0.12 14.21 26.06
C LEU A 361 -1.58 14.28 25.57
N GLY A 362 -2.20 13.13 25.28
CA GLY A 362 -3.58 13.03 24.80
C GLY A 362 -3.78 13.45 23.34
N ARG A 363 -2.70 13.65 22.56
CA ARG A 363 -2.77 13.96 21.15
C ARG A 363 -2.88 12.68 20.33
N LEU A 364 -3.53 12.76 19.14
CA LEU A 364 -3.64 11.61 18.26
C LEU A 364 -2.25 11.07 17.85
N ASN A 365 -2.03 9.77 18.06
CA ASN A 365 -0.94 9.04 17.44
C ASN A 365 -1.42 8.53 16.09
N ALA A 366 -1.40 9.43 15.11
CA ALA A 366 -1.99 9.18 13.80
C ALA A 366 -1.05 9.70 12.69
N GLY A 367 -1.27 9.22 11.46
CA GLY A 367 -0.47 9.66 10.34
C GLY A 367 -0.61 8.81 9.10
N LEU A 368 0.46 8.77 8.33
CA LEU A 368 0.58 8.03 7.09
C LEU A 368 1.58 6.89 7.26
N PHE A 369 1.13 5.67 7.02
CA PHE A 369 2.02 4.56 6.74
C PHE A 369 2.31 4.55 5.24
N PHE A 370 3.39 5.22 4.89
CA PHE A 370 3.82 5.40 3.51
C PHE A 370 4.47 4.11 3.02
N LEU A 371 3.98 3.61 1.89
CA LEU A 371 4.54 2.49 1.15
C LEU A 371 4.78 2.93 -0.28
N CYS A 372 5.95 2.62 -0.83
CA CYS A 372 6.20 2.81 -2.25
C CYS A 372 7.02 1.66 -2.83
N PHE A 373 6.68 1.32 -4.07
CA PHE A 373 7.36 0.32 -4.87
C PHE A 373 8.12 1.00 -6.01
N GLN A 374 9.33 0.56 -6.24
CA GLN A 374 10.21 1.10 -7.28
C GLN A 374 11.24 0.09 -7.73
N ARG A 375 11.72 0.28 -8.97
CA ARG A 375 12.78 -0.51 -9.58
C ARG A 375 14.15 -0.26 -8.94
N ASP A 376 14.41 0.98 -8.49
CA ASP A 376 15.69 1.38 -7.90
C ASP A 376 15.47 2.50 -6.86
N PRO A 377 15.60 2.21 -5.56
CA PRO A 377 15.45 3.20 -4.49
C PRO A 377 16.50 4.32 -4.51
N GLU A 378 17.72 4.06 -4.99
CA GLU A 378 18.77 5.08 -5.08
C GLU A 378 18.49 6.12 -6.15
N ARG A 379 17.70 5.74 -7.18
CA ARG A 379 17.30 6.65 -8.27
C ARG A 379 15.93 7.26 -8.07
N SER A 380 15.11 6.72 -7.16
CA SER A 380 13.73 7.18 -6.95
C SER A 380 13.48 7.70 -5.53
N PHE A 381 13.29 6.82 -4.54
CA PHE A 381 12.91 7.22 -3.18
C PHE A 381 13.95 8.08 -2.49
N ILE A 382 15.23 7.67 -2.50
CA ILE A 382 16.29 8.34 -1.72
C ILE A 382 16.49 9.80 -2.14
N PRO A 383 16.63 10.16 -3.44
CA PRO A 383 16.79 11.56 -3.83
C PRO A 383 15.55 12.41 -3.52
N VAL A 384 14.34 11.87 -3.75
CA VAL A 384 13.09 12.58 -3.42
C VAL A 384 12.99 12.83 -1.92
N GLN A 385 13.20 11.80 -1.10
CA GLN A 385 13.12 11.93 0.36
C GLN A 385 14.22 12.86 0.92
N THR A 386 15.42 12.84 0.38
CA THR A 386 16.51 13.74 0.77
C THR A 386 16.11 15.19 0.53
N ARG A 387 15.50 15.50 -0.62
CA ARG A 387 15.01 16.83 -0.95
C ARG A 387 13.87 17.28 -0.03
N LEU A 388 12.89 16.39 0.20
CA LEU A 388 11.78 16.67 1.11
C LEU A 388 12.26 16.90 2.54
N ALA A 389 13.14 16.05 3.05
CA ALA A 389 13.70 16.19 4.40
C ALA A 389 14.49 17.52 4.59
N GLY A 390 15.08 18.04 3.51
CA GLY A 390 15.88 19.25 3.55
C GLY A 390 15.10 20.57 3.67
N SER A 391 13.90 20.65 3.08
CA SER A 391 13.24 21.96 2.95
C SER A 391 11.71 21.94 2.82
N ASP A 392 11.05 20.78 2.92
CA ASP A 392 9.60 20.69 2.80
C ASP A 392 8.89 21.42 3.94
N LEU A 393 7.94 22.30 3.60
CA LEU A 393 7.09 22.98 4.58
C LEU A 393 6.26 22.02 5.44
N LEU A 394 6.00 20.80 4.96
CA LEU A 394 5.34 19.75 5.75
C LEU A 394 6.21 19.21 6.89
N ASN A 395 7.52 19.42 6.90
CA ASN A 395 8.41 18.97 7.98
C ASN A 395 8.05 19.55 9.35
N GLU A 396 7.32 20.68 9.39
CA GLU A 396 6.77 21.22 10.62
C GLU A 396 5.67 20.32 11.21
N TYR A 397 4.91 19.65 10.35
CA TYR A 397 3.71 18.88 10.72
C TYR A 397 3.90 17.38 10.69
N THR A 398 5.05 16.88 10.28
CA THR A 398 5.33 15.44 10.15
C THR A 398 6.58 15.02 10.90
N ARG A 399 6.60 13.75 11.33
CA ARG A 399 7.79 13.09 11.90
C ARG A 399 7.87 11.66 11.39
N HIS A 400 8.98 11.30 10.80
CA HIS A 400 9.25 9.93 10.37
C HIS A 400 9.75 9.15 11.58
N VAL A 401 8.97 8.17 12.04
CA VAL A 401 9.25 7.41 13.26
C VAL A 401 9.58 5.94 13.01
N GLY A 402 9.31 5.43 11.81
CA GLY A 402 9.70 4.08 11.38
C GLY A 402 10.19 4.08 9.93
N SER A 403 11.10 3.18 9.60
CA SER A 403 11.71 3.08 8.27
C SER A 403 12.17 1.66 7.98
N ALA A 404 11.81 1.11 6.81
CA ALA A 404 12.38 -0.14 6.34
C ALA A 404 12.42 -0.19 4.79
N ILE A 405 13.27 -1.08 4.27
CA ILE A 405 13.35 -1.40 2.85
C ILE A 405 13.36 -2.93 2.67
N PHE A 406 12.72 -3.41 1.62
CA PHE A 406 12.65 -4.83 1.30
C PHE A 406 12.80 -5.06 -0.20
N ALA A 407 13.54 -6.09 -0.58
CA ALA A 407 13.50 -6.68 -1.91
C ALA A 407 12.23 -7.54 -2.00
N VAL A 408 11.36 -7.21 -2.93
CA VAL A 408 10.12 -7.95 -3.22
C VAL A 408 10.37 -8.76 -4.49
N PRO A 409 10.56 -10.08 -4.41
CA PRO A 409 10.84 -10.90 -5.60
C PRO A 409 9.65 -10.90 -6.56
N GLY A 410 9.87 -11.35 -7.78
CA GLY A 410 8.79 -11.67 -8.73
C GLY A 410 7.76 -12.62 -8.12
N GLY A 411 6.61 -12.75 -8.76
CA GLY A 411 5.57 -13.69 -8.31
C GLY A 411 6.01 -15.15 -8.43
N ALA A 412 5.43 -16.02 -7.62
CA ALA A 412 5.68 -17.44 -7.69
C ALA A 412 4.91 -18.09 -8.85
N ALA A 413 5.46 -19.12 -9.44
CA ALA A 413 4.72 -20.05 -10.30
C ALA A 413 3.94 -21.07 -9.43
N GLU A 414 2.87 -21.63 -9.98
CA GLU A 414 2.19 -22.75 -9.32
C GLU A 414 3.15 -23.94 -9.11
N GLY A 415 3.13 -24.48 -7.91
CA GLY A 415 4.04 -25.57 -7.49
C GLY A 415 5.42 -25.09 -7.03
N SER A 416 5.68 -23.77 -7.04
CA SER A 416 6.87 -23.13 -6.47
C SER A 416 6.50 -22.26 -5.28
N TYR A 417 7.45 -21.49 -4.75
CA TYR A 417 7.23 -20.59 -3.61
C TYR A 417 7.86 -19.20 -3.86
N VAL A 418 7.36 -18.19 -3.16
CA VAL A 418 7.88 -16.83 -3.28
C VAL A 418 9.34 -16.79 -2.84
N GLY A 419 10.21 -16.27 -3.72
CA GLY A 419 11.64 -16.20 -3.47
C GLY A 419 12.42 -17.48 -3.79
N ALA A 420 11.81 -18.52 -4.40
CA ALA A 420 12.49 -19.77 -4.75
C ALA A 420 13.83 -19.54 -5.50
N ARG A 421 13.81 -18.64 -6.50
CA ARG A 421 15.00 -18.30 -7.30
C ARG A 421 16.19 -17.72 -6.49
N LEU A 422 15.93 -17.19 -5.29
CA LEU A 422 17.00 -16.74 -4.38
C LEU A 422 17.83 -17.90 -3.86
N PHE A 423 17.20 -19.07 -3.67
CA PHE A 423 17.81 -20.25 -3.06
C PHE A 423 18.25 -21.30 -4.10
N GLU A 424 17.91 -21.11 -5.36
CA GLU A 424 18.40 -21.94 -6.47
C GLU A 424 19.87 -21.61 -6.74
N SER A 425 20.69 -22.68 -6.94
CA SER A 425 22.13 -22.60 -7.22
C SER A 425 22.44 -22.19 -8.65
#